data_ea712f0df1b534a37746eb303e2959a3
#
_entry.id   ea712f0df1b534a37746eb303e2959a3
#
_cell.length_a   1.000
_cell.length_b   1.000
_cell.length_c   1.000
_cell.angle_alpha   90.00
_cell.angle_beta   90.00
_cell.angle_gamma   90.00
#
_symmetry.space_group_name_H-M   'P 1'
#
loop_
_entity.id
_entity.type
_entity.pdbx_description
1 polymer ?
#
loop_
_entity_poly.entity_id
_entity_poly.type
_entity_poly.pdbx_seq_one_letter_code
_entity_poly.pdbx_strand_id
1 'polypeptide(L)'
;MGMATQDSRSEIELVVDTTTTTTTATSNAYSHTDSFSNHQHSTSFTTLLISVLTKFHAGYFRISLSLGSQALLWRIIITSTHDTTTLPRVLSTLPSAAVCALWSLSLFTLVLLSLLYLLRCFFFFEMVKAEFLHPVGVNYLFAPWISWLLLLQSAPFVAPKTTLYLVLWWVFAVPMVVLDVKIYGQWLTKGKRVLSSAAGNPTSQMSVIGNLVGAHAAAHMGWKECAVWLFSVGMVHYAVLFVTLYQRLSGRDGVPVLLRPVLFLFFAAPSVASLAWESIVGTFDTASKMLFFLSLFLFASLVRLTSLRACL
;
A
#
# COMPACT_ATOMS: atom_id res chain seq x y z
N MET A 1 -19.63 8.54 -40.22
CA MET A 1 -19.19 9.42 -39.15
C MET A 1 -19.83 8.90 -37.87
N GLY A 2 -19.22 7.97 -37.16
CA GLY A 2 -19.79 7.27 -36.03
C GLY A 2 -18.96 6.06 -35.68
N MET A 3 -17.91 6.22 -34.87
CA MET A 3 -17.19 5.10 -34.22
C MET A 3 -16.15 5.66 -33.25
N ALA A 4 -16.57 6.00 -32.02
CA ALA A 4 -15.63 6.26 -30.91
C ALA A 4 -16.36 6.41 -29.57
N THR A 5 -17.14 5.43 -29.11
CA THR A 5 -17.74 5.45 -27.76
C THR A 5 -17.83 4.08 -27.07
N GLN A 6 -17.00 3.10 -27.45
CA GLN A 6 -17.14 1.75 -26.91
C GLN A 6 -15.96 1.27 -26.04
N ASP A 7 -14.91 2.06 -25.86
CA ASP A 7 -13.67 1.59 -25.21
C ASP A 7 -13.47 2.01 -23.73
N SER A 8 -14.39 2.86 -23.21
CA SER A 8 -14.29 3.28 -21.79
C SER A 8 -15.14 2.49 -20.81
N ARG A 9 -15.93 1.51 -21.30
CA ARG A 9 -16.85 0.73 -20.46
C ARG A 9 -16.23 -0.57 -19.93
N SER A 10 -15.20 -1.10 -20.58
CA SER A 10 -14.54 -2.35 -20.19
C SER A 10 -13.59 -2.23 -18.98
N GLU A 11 -13.10 -1.03 -18.67
CA GLU A 11 -12.20 -0.84 -17.51
C GLU A 11 -12.91 -0.78 -16.16
N ILE A 12 -14.23 -0.56 -16.14
CA ILE A 12 -15.02 -0.43 -14.90
C ILE A 12 -15.62 -1.78 -14.45
N GLU A 13 -15.81 -2.71 -15.37
CA GLU A 13 -16.46 -3.99 -15.08
C GLU A 13 -15.61 -4.97 -14.26
N LEU A 14 -14.29 -4.85 -14.27
CA LEU A 14 -13.38 -5.78 -13.57
C LEU A 14 -13.34 -5.60 -12.04
N VAL A 15 -14.02 -4.60 -11.49
CA VAL A 15 -14.03 -4.26 -10.04
C VAL A 15 -15.40 -4.47 -9.40
N VAL A 16 -16.48 -4.64 -10.18
CA VAL A 16 -17.87 -4.58 -9.65
C VAL A 16 -18.64 -5.91 -9.76
N ASP A 17 -18.22 -6.89 -10.53
CA ASP A 17 -18.97 -8.14 -10.69
C ASP A 17 -18.71 -9.15 -9.58
N THR A 18 -19.19 -8.86 -8.38
CA THR A 18 -19.39 -9.86 -7.33
C THR A 18 -20.65 -9.54 -6.54
N THR A 19 -21.81 -9.54 -7.20
CA THR A 19 -23.08 -9.69 -6.47
C THR A 19 -24.13 -10.34 -7.37
N THR A 20 -24.61 -11.48 -6.89
CA THR A 20 -25.90 -12.12 -7.22
C THR A 20 -25.96 -12.97 -8.49
N THR A 21 -25.75 -14.28 -8.31
CA THR A 21 -26.51 -15.29 -9.07
C THR A 21 -27.12 -16.28 -8.09
N THR A 22 -28.38 -16.04 -7.80
CA THR A 22 -29.27 -16.99 -7.12
C THR A 22 -29.74 -18.02 -8.17
N THR A 23 -29.30 -19.25 -8.05
CA THR A 23 -29.83 -20.33 -8.87
C THR A 23 -30.72 -21.24 -8.00
N THR A 24 -32.00 -21.18 -8.25
CA THR A 24 -33.02 -22.16 -7.81
C THR A 24 -32.74 -23.53 -8.45
N ALA A 25 -32.47 -24.52 -7.64
CA ALA A 25 -32.47 -25.93 -8.08
C ALA A 25 -33.55 -26.71 -7.34
N THR A 26 -34.44 -27.25 -8.13
CA THR A 26 -35.53 -28.14 -7.79
C THR A 26 -35.03 -29.49 -7.27
N SER A 27 -35.73 -29.99 -6.26
CA SER A 27 -35.55 -31.26 -5.59
C SER A 27 -35.84 -32.46 -6.48
N ASN A 28 -35.00 -33.49 -6.38
CA ASN A 28 -35.48 -34.89 -6.49
C ASN A 28 -34.69 -35.75 -5.49
N ALA A 29 -35.44 -36.35 -4.59
CA ALA A 29 -35.00 -37.29 -3.58
C ALA A 29 -34.84 -38.69 -4.19
N TYR A 30 -33.74 -39.37 -3.88
CA TYR A 30 -33.69 -40.81 -3.67
C TYR A 30 -32.59 -41.14 -2.64
N SER A 31 -33.03 -41.93 -1.65
CA SER A 31 -32.29 -42.47 -0.52
C SER A 31 -31.19 -43.45 -0.95
N HIS A 32 -29.96 -43.29 -0.43
CA HIS A 32 -29.11 -44.40 -0.04
C HIS A 32 -28.17 -43.95 1.11
N THR A 33 -28.29 -44.67 2.20
CA THR A 33 -27.59 -44.51 3.47
C THR A 33 -26.14 -45.02 3.38
N ASP A 34 -25.31 -44.37 4.21
CA ASP A 34 -24.05 -44.82 4.83
C ASP A 34 -22.77 -44.87 4.01
N SER A 35 -21.88 -43.94 4.42
CA SER A 35 -20.40 -43.95 4.30
C SER A 35 -19.77 -42.68 3.71
N PHE A 36 -20.30 -41.48 3.88
CA PHE A 36 -19.75 -40.27 3.22
C PHE A 36 -19.50 -39.05 4.11
N SER A 37 -19.29 -39.19 5.42
CA SER A 37 -19.15 -38.01 6.28
C SER A 37 -17.76 -37.34 6.22
N ASN A 38 -16.69 -38.05 5.81
CA ASN A 38 -15.32 -37.45 5.76
C ASN A 38 -14.93 -36.82 4.42
N HIS A 39 -15.58 -37.16 3.31
CA HIS A 39 -15.28 -36.56 2.00
C HIS A 39 -15.98 -35.22 1.79
N GLN A 40 -17.11 -34.99 2.42
CA GLN A 40 -17.91 -33.77 2.23
C GLN A 40 -17.30 -32.54 2.92
N HIS A 41 -16.60 -32.72 4.03
CA HIS A 41 -15.87 -31.64 4.72
C HIS A 41 -14.61 -31.20 3.96
N SER A 42 -13.90 -32.13 3.33
CA SER A 42 -12.69 -31.84 2.54
C SER A 42 -13.04 -31.10 1.24
N THR A 43 -14.10 -31.49 0.54
CA THR A 43 -14.55 -30.82 -0.70
C THR A 43 -15.09 -29.41 -0.43
N SER A 44 -15.77 -29.19 0.69
CA SER A 44 -16.26 -27.87 1.07
C SER A 44 -15.12 -26.90 1.40
N PHE A 45 -14.08 -27.36 2.13
CA PHE A 45 -12.92 -26.54 2.49
C PHE A 45 -12.08 -26.16 1.25
N THR A 46 -11.81 -27.10 0.36
CA THR A 46 -11.05 -26.84 -0.88
C THR A 46 -11.78 -25.87 -1.80
N THR A 47 -13.10 -25.99 -1.94
CA THR A 47 -13.93 -25.07 -2.73
C THR A 47 -13.91 -23.66 -2.14
N LEU A 48 -13.99 -23.55 -0.82
CA LEU A 48 -13.90 -22.25 -0.12
C LEU A 48 -12.52 -21.63 -0.26
N LEU A 49 -11.44 -22.41 -0.11
CA LEU A 49 -10.06 -21.94 -0.30
C LEU A 49 -9.83 -21.44 -1.73
N ILE A 50 -10.29 -22.18 -2.75
CA ILE A 50 -10.19 -21.76 -4.14
C ILE A 50 -10.97 -20.46 -4.37
N SER A 51 -12.19 -20.34 -3.83
CA SER A 51 -12.98 -19.10 -3.93
C SER A 51 -12.30 -17.91 -3.26
N VAL A 52 -11.65 -18.12 -2.12
CA VAL A 52 -10.86 -17.06 -1.45
C VAL A 52 -9.65 -16.68 -2.29
N LEU A 53 -8.87 -17.64 -2.76
CA LEU A 53 -7.64 -17.38 -3.54
C LEU A 53 -7.91 -16.70 -4.88
N THR A 54 -9.03 -17.00 -5.54
CA THR A 54 -9.38 -16.35 -6.81
C THR A 54 -9.77 -14.88 -6.61
N LYS A 55 -10.43 -14.54 -5.50
CA LYS A 55 -10.85 -13.17 -5.17
C LYS A 55 -9.76 -12.35 -4.48
N PHE A 56 -8.76 -13.02 -3.90
CA PHE A 56 -7.67 -12.34 -3.17
C PHE A 56 -6.72 -11.66 -4.17
N HIS A 57 -6.35 -10.41 -3.94
CA HIS A 57 -5.40 -9.65 -4.76
C HIS A 57 -4.48 -8.79 -3.87
N ALA A 58 -3.38 -8.25 -4.44
CA ALA A 58 -2.39 -7.48 -3.69
C ALA A 58 -2.96 -6.25 -2.94
N GLY A 59 -4.11 -5.72 -3.37
CA GLY A 59 -4.79 -4.63 -2.68
C GLY A 59 -5.20 -4.90 -1.23
N TYR A 60 -5.32 -6.17 -0.82
CA TYR A 60 -5.61 -6.53 0.58
C TYR A 60 -4.45 -6.19 1.54
N PHE A 61 -3.22 -6.11 1.05
CA PHE A 61 -2.07 -5.68 1.85
C PHE A 61 -2.18 -4.25 2.39
N ARG A 62 -3.14 -3.45 1.94
CA ARG A 62 -3.44 -2.15 2.57
C ARG A 62 -3.83 -2.27 4.04
N ILE A 63 -4.38 -3.41 4.46
CA ILE A 63 -4.69 -3.68 5.87
C ILE A 63 -3.39 -3.78 6.68
N SER A 64 -2.43 -4.60 6.23
CA SER A 64 -1.13 -4.72 6.90
C SER A 64 -0.31 -3.43 6.83
N LEU A 65 -0.43 -2.68 5.72
CA LEU A 65 0.20 -1.37 5.55
C LEU A 65 -0.30 -0.38 6.62
N SER A 66 -1.60 -0.32 6.85
CA SER A 66 -2.21 0.52 7.88
C SER A 66 -1.76 0.13 9.28
N LEU A 67 -1.78 -1.17 9.61
CA LEU A 67 -1.34 -1.66 10.92
C LEU A 67 0.16 -1.42 11.15
N GLY A 68 0.99 -1.66 10.13
CA GLY A 68 2.44 -1.42 10.19
C GLY A 68 2.77 0.07 10.37
N SER A 69 2.03 0.96 9.70
CA SER A 69 2.19 2.41 9.86
C SER A 69 1.83 2.85 11.29
N GLN A 70 0.76 2.30 11.87
CA GLN A 70 0.40 2.57 13.26
C GLN A 70 1.47 2.06 14.24
N ALA A 71 1.99 0.85 14.02
CA ALA A 71 3.06 0.31 14.86
C ALA A 71 4.32 1.19 14.83
N LEU A 72 4.71 1.67 13.65
CA LEU A 72 5.84 2.59 13.50
C LEU A 72 5.57 3.94 14.17
N LEU A 73 4.38 4.52 13.97
CA LEU A 73 3.99 5.79 14.58
C LEU A 73 4.10 5.73 16.10
N TRP A 74 3.51 4.70 16.72
CA TRP A 74 3.57 4.54 18.17
C TRP A 74 4.99 4.33 18.67
N ARG A 75 5.83 3.60 17.93
CA ARG A 75 7.24 3.46 18.26
C ARG A 75 7.96 4.80 18.24
N ILE A 76 7.78 5.62 17.21
CA ILE A 76 8.41 6.94 17.10
C ILE A 76 7.98 7.84 18.26
N ILE A 77 6.68 7.88 18.57
CA ILE A 77 6.16 8.67 19.69
C ILE A 77 6.81 8.28 21.03
N ILE A 78 6.88 6.97 21.31
CA ILE A 78 7.47 6.48 22.57
C ILE A 78 8.96 6.80 22.63
N THR A 79 9.70 6.64 21.54
CA THR A 79 11.13 6.97 21.50
C THR A 79 11.36 8.47 21.73
N SER A 80 10.56 9.33 21.09
CA SER A 80 10.65 10.78 21.26
C SER A 80 10.24 11.27 22.66
N THR A 81 9.36 10.55 23.37
CA THR A 81 8.94 10.92 24.73
C THR A 81 10.03 10.63 25.77
N HIS A 82 10.94 9.72 25.49
CA HIS A 82 12.09 9.48 26.37
C HIS A 82 13.11 10.62 26.33
N ASP A 83 13.18 11.38 25.23
CA ASP A 83 14.18 12.43 25.02
C ASP A 83 13.67 13.84 25.41
N THR A 84 12.35 14.02 25.60
CA THR A 84 11.75 15.33 25.89
C THR A 84 10.84 15.31 27.11
N THR A 85 11.16 16.16 28.10
CA THR A 85 10.39 16.31 29.36
C THR A 85 9.05 17.06 29.22
N THR A 86 8.65 17.43 27.99
CA THR A 86 7.55 18.37 27.71
C THR A 86 6.26 17.75 27.18
N LEU A 87 6.23 16.44 26.85
CA LEU A 87 4.99 15.79 26.40
C LEU A 87 4.08 15.39 27.56
N PRO A 88 2.75 15.53 27.41
CA PRO A 88 1.80 15.27 28.51
C PRO A 88 1.95 13.84 29.06
N ARG A 89 1.92 13.71 30.38
CA ARG A 89 1.95 12.44 31.14
C ARG A 89 1.01 11.33 30.64
N VAL A 90 -0.01 11.70 29.85
CA VAL A 90 -0.97 10.75 29.28
C VAL A 90 -0.32 9.82 28.22
N LEU A 91 0.70 10.31 27.49
CA LEU A 91 1.41 9.50 26.50
C LEU A 91 2.47 8.58 27.14
N SER A 92 3.00 8.95 28.32
CA SER A 92 3.96 8.11 29.05
C SER A 92 3.32 6.91 29.76
N THR A 93 2.00 6.89 29.89
CA THR A 93 1.23 5.80 30.53
C THR A 93 0.85 4.68 29.55
N LEU A 94 1.17 4.80 28.25
CA LEU A 94 0.94 3.71 27.31
C LEU A 94 1.86 2.54 27.63
N PRO A 95 1.32 1.36 28.00
CA PRO A 95 2.15 0.23 28.35
C PRO A 95 2.91 -0.22 27.10
N SER A 96 4.21 -0.47 27.24
CA SER A 96 5.05 -1.07 26.18
C SER A 96 4.42 -2.36 25.62
N ALA A 97 3.62 -3.05 26.42
CA ALA A 97 2.81 -4.19 26.02
C ALA A 97 1.81 -3.88 24.91
N ALA A 98 1.20 -2.69 24.88
CA ALA A 98 0.25 -2.30 23.82
C ALA A 98 0.95 -2.13 22.47
N VAL A 99 2.16 -1.57 22.47
CA VAL A 99 2.96 -1.42 21.24
C VAL A 99 3.43 -2.78 20.73
N CYS A 100 3.88 -3.66 21.63
CA CYS A 100 4.23 -5.03 21.26
C CYS A 100 3.03 -5.82 20.73
N ALA A 101 1.84 -5.65 21.32
CA ALA A 101 0.61 -6.27 20.85
C ALA A 101 0.21 -5.76 19.45
N LEU A 102 0.30 -4.46 19.20
CA LEU A 102 0.02 -3.87 17.90
C LEU A 102 1.02 -4.35 16.84
N TRP A 103 2.30 -4.40 17.19
CA TRP A 103 3.34 -4.94 16.31
C TRP A 103 3.11 -6.42 15.99
N SER A 104 2.78 -7.24 17.00
CA SER A 104 2.47 -8.67 16.82
C SER A 104 1.23 -8.88 15.97
N LEU A 105 0.18 -8.07 16.14
CA LEU A 105 -1.02 -8.11 15.30
C LEU A 105 -0.69 -7.76 13.84
N SER A 106 0.14 -6.73 13.64
CA SER A 106 0.60 -6.33 12.30
C SER A 106 1.42 -7.43 11.65
N LEU A 107 2.34 -8.07 12.40
CA LEU A 107 3.14 -9.21 11.92
C LEU A 107 2.24 -10.39 11.54
N PHE A 108 1.31 -10.78 12.42
CA PHE A 108 0.39 -11.88 12.15
C PHE A 108 -0.43 -11.64 10.88
N THR A 109 -1.01 -10.45 10.75
CA THR A 109 -1.79 -10.06 9.57
C THR A 109 -0.95 -10.09 8.30
N LEU A 110 0.27 -9.55 8.36
CA LEU A 110 1.18 -9.51 7.20
C LEU A 110 1.61 -10.91 6.78
N VAL A 111 1.98 -11.77 7.72
CA VAL A 111 2.36 -13.18 7.43
C VAL A 111 1.18 -13.94 6.83
N LEU A 112 -0.02 -13.79 7.39
CA LEU A 112 -1.24 -14.44 6.86
C LEU A 112 -1.52 -14.01 5.41
N LEU A 113 -1.51 -12.71 5.14
CA LEU A 113 -1.72 -12.18 3.80
C LEU A 113 -0.62 -12.59 2.82
N SER A 114 0.64 -12.62 3.27
CA SER A 114 1.78 -13.06 2.47
C SER A 114 1.66 -14.55 2.12
N LEU A 115 1.24 -15.39 3.06
CA LEU A 115 1.01 -16.81 2.81
C LEU A 115 -0.12 -17.02 1.79
N LEU A 116 -1.25 -16.32 1.95
CA LEU A 116 -2.35 -16.38 0.99
C LEU A 116 -1.92 -15.93 -0.41
N TYR A 117 -1.10 -14.87 -0.50
CA TYR A 117 -0.60 -14.39 -1.78
C TYR A 117 0.40 -15.36 -2.42
N LEU A 118 1.27 -15.99 -1.63
CA LEU A 118 2.15 -17.05 -2.10
C LEU A 118 1.37 -18.25 -2.63
N LEU A 119 0.35 -18.72 -1.90
CA LEU A 119 -0.54 -19.79 -2.38
C LEU A 119 -1.21 -19.40 -3.71
N ARG A 120 -1.65 -18.15 -3.83
CA ARG A 120 -2.19 -17.64 -5.11
C ARG A 120 -1.14 -17.66 -6.23
N CYS A 121 0.11 -17.29 -5.95
CA CYS A 121 1.20 -17.36 -6.93
C CYS A 121 1.44 -18.79 -7.42
N PHE A 122 1.33 -19.79 -6.55
CA PHE A 122 1.52 -21.19 -6.92
C PHE A 122 0.33 -21.76 -7.71
N PHE A 123 -0.90 -21.51 -7.27
CA PHE A 123 -2.08 -22.12 -7.86
C PHE A 123 -2.68 -21.33 -9.03
N PHE A 124 -2.51 -20.01 -9.05
CA PHE A 124 -3.15 -19.10 -10.01
C PHE A 124 -2.13 -18.11 -10.62
N PHE A 125 -1.00 -18.62 -11.09
CA PHE A 125 0.10 -17.81 -11.63
C PHE A 125 -0.34 -16.86 -12.75
N GLU A 126 -1.22 -17.31 -13.67
CA GLU A 126 -1.70 -16.46 -14.76
C GLU A 126 -2.50 -15.24 -14.28
N MET A 127 -3.24 -15.36 -13.17
CA MET A 127 -3.95 -14.22 -12.56
C MET A 127 -2.96 -13.22 -11.94
N VAL A 128 -1.91 -13.71 -11.28
CA VAL A 128 -0.85 -12.86 -10.71
C VAL A 128 -0.05 -12.16 -11.82
N LYS A 129 0.23 -12.86 -12.91
CA LYS A 129 0.86 -12.29 -14.10
C LYS A 129 0.00 -11.20 -14.75
N ALA A 130 -1.32 -11.43 -14.84
CA ALA A 130 -2.26 -10.41 -15.32
C ALA A 130 -2.26 -9.17 -14.40
N GLU A 131 -2.27 -9.36 -13.07
CA GLU A 131 -2.17 -8.28 -12.08
C GLU A 131 -0.85 -7.50 -12.23
N PHE A 132 0.27 -8.20 -12.44
CA PHE A 132 1.58 -7.59 -12.67
C PHE A 132 1.64 -6.82 -14.00
N LEU A 133 0.98 -7.26 -15.05
CA LEU A 133 0.96 -6.57 -16.36
C LEU A 133 -0.04 -5.42 -16.41
N HIS A 134 -1.03 -5.41 -15.51
CA HIS A 134 -2.06 -4.37 -15.47
C HIS A 134 -1.48 -3.05 -14.94
N PRO A 135 -1.69 -1.90 -15.60
CA PRO A 135 -1.04 -0.62 -15.26
C PRO A 135 -1.43 -0.07 -13.89
N VAL A 136 -2.61 -0.42 -13.37
CA VAL A 136 -3.07 -0.03 -12.02
C VAL A 136 -2.76 -1.14 -11.00
N GLY A 137 -2.89 -2.40 -11.40
CA GLY A 137 -2.64 -3.58 -10.56
C GLY A 137 -1.22 -3.61 -9.98
N VAL A 138 -0.24 -3.25 -10.80
CA VAL A 138 1.17 -3.21 -10.41
C VAL A 138 1.45 -2.30 -9.20
N ASN A 139 0.68 -1.23 -9.03
CA ASN A 139 0.86 -0.31 -7.91
C ASN A 139 0.54 -0.96 -6.56
N TYR A 140 -0.40 -1.91 -6.53
CA TYR A 140 -0.70 -2.64 -5.29
C TYR A 140 0.39 -3.63 -4.88
N LEU A 141 1.26 -4.04 -5.82
CA LEU A 141 2.39 -4.93 -5.52
C LEU A 141 3.49 -4.28 -4.66
N PHE A 142 3.47 -2.96 -4.52
CA PHE A 142 4.33 -2.28 -3.55
C PHE A 142 3.87 -2.50 -2.10
N ALA A 143 2.57 -2.67 -1.87
CA ALA A 143 2.01 -2.72 -0.52
C ALA A 143 2.62 -3.81 0.38
N PRO A 144 2.83 -5.08 -0.06
CA PRO A 144 3.48 -6.08 0.77
C PRO A 144 4.91 -5.66 1.19
N TRP A 145 5.72 -5.15 0.26
CA TRP A 145 7.10 -4.77 0.53
C TRP A 145 7.20 -3.58 1.48
N ILE A 146 6.34 -2.57 1.29
CA ILE A 146 6.25 -1.42 2.22
C ILE A 146 5.82 -1.90 3.61
N SER A 147 4.84 -2.81 3.69
CA SER A 147 4.38 -3.35 4.97
C SER A 147 5.50 -4.08 5.73
N TRP A 148 6.30 -4.88 5.02
CA TRP A 148 7.48 -5.53 5.60
C TRP A 148 8.54 -4.53 6.07
N LEU A 149 8.80 -3.46 5.29
CA LEU A 149 9.73 -2.40 5.71
C LEU A 149 9.24 -1.62 6.93
N LEU A 150 7.94 -1.29 7.00
CA LEU A 150 7.36 -0.61 8.16
C LEU A 150 7.43 -1.50 9.41
N LEU A 151 7.15 -2.80 9.23
CA LEU A 151 7.24 -3.76 10.31
C LEU A 151 8.68 -3.95 10.81
N LEU A 152 9.65 -3.98 9.89
CA LEU A 152 11.08 -4.03 10.21
C LEU A 152 11.52 -2.79 11.01
N GLN A 153 11.09 -1.60 10.58
CA GLN A 153 11.39 -0.34 11.26
C GLN A 153 10.73 -0.24 12.63
N SER A 154 9.54 -0.80 12.80
CA SER A 154 8.81 -0.83 14.07
C SER A 154 9.18 -2.00 14.98
N ALA A 155 10.08 -2.91 14.55
CA ALA A 155 10.45 -4.10 15.31
C ALA A 155 11.16 -3.75 16.63
N PRO A 156 10.62 -4.19 17.79
CA PRO A 156 11.24 -3.87 19.09
C PRO A 156 12.52 -4.65 19.34
N PHE A 157 12.73 -5.79 18.64
CA PHE A 157 13.82 -6.73 18.91
C PHE A 157 14.97 -6.63 17.91
N VAL A 158 14.84 -5.87 16.81
CA VAL A 158 15.84 -5.78 15.75
C VAL A 158 16.41 -4.36 15.72
N ALA A 159 17.71 -4.24 16.08
CA ALA A 159 18.39 -2.97 16.03
C ALA A 159 18.78 -2.60 14.58
N PRO A 160 18.63 -1.34 14.15
CA PRO A 160 18.91 -0.91 12.76
C PRO A 160 20.31 -1.17 12.24
N LYS A 161 21.31 -1.31 13.15
CA LYS A 161 22.73 -1.51 12.79
C LYS A 161 23.14 -3.00 12.74
N THR A 162 22.18 -3.93 12.83
CA THR A 162 22.47 -5.37 12.77
C THR A 162 22.54 -5.87 11.34
N THR A 163 23.38 -6.89 11.09
CA THR A 163 23.45 -7.56 9.78
C THR A 163 22.09 -8.13 9.35
N LEU A 164 21.31 -8.64 10.30
CA LEU A 164 19.96 -9.14 10.03
C LEU A 164 19.05 -8.04 9.47
N TYR A 165 19.06 -6.85 10.07
CA TYR A 165 18.29 -5.71 9.57
C TYR A 165 18.71 -5.34 8.13
N LEU A 166 20.01 -5.31 7.87
CA LEU A 166 20.55 -5.03 6.55
C LEU A 166 20.07 -6.03 5.49
N VAL A 167 20.17 -7.33 5.79
CA VAL A 167 19.72 -8.38 4.86
C VAL A 167 18.23 -8.27 4.59
N LEU A 168 17.41 -8.11 5.63
CA LEU A 168 15.96 -7.95 5.49
C LEU A 168 15.61 -6.68 4.70
N TRP A 169 16.30 -5.58 4.94
CA TRP A 169 16.10 -4.35 4.19
C TRP A 169 16.33 -4.56 2.69
N TRP A 170 17.43 -5.24 2.29
CA TRP A 170 17.69 -5.55 0.89
C TRP A 170 16.63 -6.46 0.28
N VAL A 171 16.21 -7.49 1.01
CA VAL A 171 15.14 -8.41 0.56
C VAL A 171 13.85 -7.66 0.24
N PHE A 172 13.53 -6.59 0.99
CA PHE A 172 12.30 -5.83 0.79
C PHE A 172 12.50 -4.63 -0.17
N ALA A 173 13.67 -4.00 -0.19
CA ALA A 173 13.94 -2.84 -1.03
C ALA A 173 14.16 -3.22 -2.51
N VAL A 174 14.88 -4.31 -2.80
CA VAL A 174 15.15 -4.73 -4.18
C VAL A 174 13.88 -4.95 -5.01
N PRO A 175 12.86 -5.66 -4.55
CA PRO A 175 11.62 -5.81 -5.31
C PRO A 175 10.90 -4.49 -5.58
N MET A 176 10.97 -3.52 -4.66
CA MET A 176 10.40 -2.18 -4.89
C MET A 176 11.12 -1.46 -6.02
N VAL A 177 12.45 -1.49 -6.03
CA VAL A 177 13.25 -0.89 -7.10
C VAL A 177 12.95 -1.55 -8.45
N VAL A 178 12.81 -2.88 -8.48
CA VAL A 178 12.43 -3.62 -9.71
C VAL A 178 11.05 -3.19 -10.19
N LEU A 179 10.09 -3.00 -9.30
CA LEU A 179 8.76 -2.50 -9.64
C LEU A 179 8.81 -1.05 -10.16
N ASP A 180 9.64 -0.19 -9.58
CA ASP A 180 9.86 1.18 -10.07
C ASP A 180 10.42 1.17 -11.49
N VAL A 181 11.49 0.43 -11.73
CA VAL A 181 12.08 0.29 -13.08
C VAL A 181 11.03 -0.18 -14.09
N LYS A 182 10.17 -1.11 -13.70
CA LYS A 182 9.07 -1.56 -14.56
C LYS A 182 8.05 -0.45 -14.83
N ILE A 183 7.63 0.31 -13.83
CA ILE A 183 6.66 1.40 -14.00
C ILE A 183 7.25 2.50 -14.90
N TYR A 184 8.48 2.91 -14.63
CA TYR A 184 9.19 3.89 -15.49
C TYR A 184 9.36 3.37 -16.92
N GLY A 185 9.73 2.10 -17.08
CA GLY A 185 9.82 1.46 -18.40
C GLY A 185 8.48 1.49 -19.15
N GLN A 186 7.37 1.24 -18.46
CA GLN A 186 6.02 1.35 -19.07
C GLN A 186 5.67 2.79 -19.47
N TRP A 187 6.03 3.77 -18.66
CA TRP A 187 5.78 5.18 -18.97
C TRP A 187 6.55 5.65 -20.19
N LEU A 188 7.83 5.27 -20.28
CA LEU A 188 8.69 5.66 -21.40
C LEU A 188 8.32 4.96 -22.71
N THR A 189 7.85 3.71 -22.65
CA THR A 189 7.61 2.91 -23.86
C THR A 189 6.19 2.99 -24.39
N LYS A 190 5.18 3.15 -23.52
CA LYS A 190 3.76 3.09 -23.91
C LYS A 190 3.09 4.44 -24.16
N GLY A 191 3.81 5.55 -24.00
CA GLY A 191 3.39 6.90 -24.36
C GLY A 191 2.31 7.53 -23.48
N LYS A 192 1.85 8.72 -23.88
CA LYS A 192 0.97 9.61 -23.09
C LYS A 192 -0.34 9.00 -22.57
N ARG A 193 -0.96 8.07 -23.31
CA ARG A 193 -2.24 7.47 -22.90
C ARG A 193 -2.08 6.60 -21.64
N VAL A 194 -1.03 5.80 -21.58
CA VAL A 194 -0.76 4.95 -20.41
C VAL A 194 -0.29 5.78 -19.23
N LEU A 195 0.51 6.82 -19.47
CA LEU A 195 0.92 7.76 -18.43
C LEU A 195 -0.30 8.44 -17.79
N SER A 196 -1.25 8.93 -18.58
CA SER A 196 -2.46 9.57 -18.06
C SER A 196 -3.37 8.61 -17.29
N SER A 197 -3.53 7.37 -17.76
CA SER A 197 -4.37 6.35 -17.11
C SER A 197 -3.71 5.77 -15.86
N ALA A 198 -2.42 5.39 -15.94
CA ALA A 198 -1.71 4.75 -14.84
C ALA A 198 -1.24 5.77 -13.78
N ALA A 199 -0.58 6.85 -14.19
CA ALA A 199 -0.06 7.87 -13.29
C ALA A 199 -1.16 8.78 -12.72
N GLY A 200 -2.27 8.98 -13.46
CA GLY A 200 -3.44 9.69 -12.96
C GLY A 200 -4.25 8.91 -11.91
N ASN A 201 -3.80 7.72 -11.49
CA ASN A 201 -4.44 6.94 -10.44
C ASN A 201 -3.78 7.23 -9.09
N PRO A 202 -4.56 7.57 -8.04
CA PRO A 202 -4.01 7.83 -6.70
C PRO A 202 -3.20 6.66 -6.10
N THR A 203 -3.45 5.43 -6.56
CA THR A 203 -2.71 4.24 -6.11
C THR A 203 -1.23 4.25 -6.49
N SER A 204 -0.85 5.03 -7.52
CA SER A 204 0.55 5.19 -7.93
C SER A 204 1.42 5.85 -6.85
N GLN A 205 0.81 6.52 -5.86
CA GLN A 205 1.52 7.05 -4.69
C GLN A 205 2.15 5.95 -3.81
N MET A 206 1.73 4.69 -3.96
CA MET A 206 2.35 3.57 -3.25
C MET A 206 3.84 3.43 -3.58
N SER A 207 4.26 3.60 -4.84
CA SER A 207 5.67 3.58 -5.22
C SER A 207 6.46 4.72 -4.54
N VAL A 208 5.90 5.94 -4.52
CA VAL A 208 6.51 7.09 -3.83
C VAL A 208 6.71 6.78 -2.33
N ILE A 209 5.65 6.33 -1.65
CA ILE A 209 5.71 6.01 -0.22
C ILE A 209 6.71 4.88 0.02
N GLY A 210 6.77 3.87 -0.85
CA GLY A 210 7.72 2.78 -0.75
C GLY A 210 9.17 3.27 -0.77
N ASN A 211 9.52 4.11 -1.74
CA ASN A 211 10.85 4.68 -1.84
C ASN A 211 11.22 5.54 -0.63
N LEU A 212 10.29 6.37 -0.14
CA LEU A 212 10.52 7.21 1.02
C LEU A 212 10.65 6.41 2.33
N VAL A 213 9.84 5.37 2.51
CA VAL A 213 9.96 4.43 3.66
C VAL A 213 11.27 3.66 3.58
N GLY A 214 11.68 3.24 2.37
CA GLY A 214 12.98 2.61 2.13
C GLY A 214 14.15 3.54 2.46
N ALA A 215 14.04 4.82 2.07
CA ALA A 215 15.04 5.85 2.38
C ALA A 215 15.17 6.10 3.89
N HIS A 216 14.04 6.22 4.59
CA HIS A 216 14.01 6.37 6.05
C HIS A 216 14.70 5.19 6.75
N ALA A 217 14.42 3.95 6.34
CA ALA A 217 15.05 2.77 6.89
C ALA A 217 16.57 2.72 6.61
N ALA A 218 17.00 3.08 5.39
CA ALA A 218 18.40 3.13 5.00
C ALA A 218 19.19 4.18 5.81
N ALA A 219 18.60 5.36 6.05
CA ALA A 219 19.19 6.39 6.86
C ALA A 219 19.45 5.92 8.31
N HIS A 220 18.49 5.21 8.91
CA HIS A 220 18.64 4.63 10.25
C HIS A 220 19.73 3.56 10.35
N MET A 221 20.04 2.87 9.26
CA MET A 221 21.18 1.93 9.19
C MET A 221 22.51 2.66 9.02
N GLY A 222 22.53 3.96 8.71
CA GLY A 222 23.71 4.73 8.38
C GLY A 222 24.09 4.68 6.89
N TRP A 223 23.29 4.10 6.03
CA TRP A 223 23.51 4.01 4.58
C TRP A 223 22.97 5.27 3.88
N LYS A 224 23.62 6.39 4.12
CA LYS A 224 23.17 7.71 3.67
C LYS A 224 23.05 7.82 2.16
N GLU A 225 23.98 7.27 1.40
CA GLU A 225 23.95 7.32 -0.07
C GLU A 225 22.72 6.59 -0.65
N CYS A 226 22.42 5.38 -0.15
CA CYS A 226 21.22 4.65 -0.54
C CYS A 226 19.94 5.40 -0.12
N ALA A 227 19.96 6.03 1.05
CA ALA A 227 18.82 6.80 1.54
C ALA A 227 18.57 8.02 0.65
N VAL A 228 19.60 8.78 0.30
CA VAL A 228 19.50 9.95 -0.61
C VAL A 228 19.03 9.52 -2.00
N TRP A 229 19.54 8.40 -2.50
CA TRP A 229 19.12 7.87 -3.80
C TRP A 229 17.64 7.52 -3.82
N LEU A 230 17.15 6.70 -2.87
CA LEU A 230 15.73 6.33 -2.77
C LEU A 230 14.84 7.56 -2.55
N PHE A 231 15.28 8.50 -1.70
CA PHE A 231 14.58 9.74 -1.46
C PHE A 231 14.43 10.54 -2.77
N SER A 232 15.51 10.68 -3.55
CA SER A 232 15.51 11.42 -4.81
C SER A 232 14.56 10.78 -5.83
N VAL A 233 14.59 9.45 -5.98
CA VAL A 233 13.67 8.70 -6.85
C VAL A 233 12.22 8.92 -6.41
N GLY A 234 11.94 8.78 -5.11
CA GLY A 234 10.60 9.00 -4.55
C GLY A 234 10.09 10.42 -4.78
N MET A 235 10.92 11.44 -4.57
CA MET A 235 10.53 12.85 -4.76
C MET A 235 10.29 13.22 -6.22
N VAL A 236 11.14 12.75 -7.15
CA VAL A 236 10.92 12.94 -8.59
C VAL A 236 9.62 12.27 -9.02
N HIS A 237 9.38 11.04 -8.56
CA HIS A 237 8.15 10.31 -8.83
C HIS A 237 6.92 11.06 -8.27
N TYR A 238 7.01 11.55 -7.03
CA TYR A 238 5.95 12.36 -6.42
C TYR A 238 5.63 13.61 -7.26
N ALA A 239 6.64 14.34 -7.74
CA ALA A 239 6.44 15.54 -8.55
C ALA A 239 5.69 15.22 -9.86
N VAL A 240 6.07 14.14 -10.56
CA VAL A 240 5.39 13.69 -11.78
C VAL A 240 3.94 13.32 -11.49
N LEU A 241 3.69 12.54 -10.44
CA LEU A 241 2.35 12.13 -10.06
C LEU A 241 1.49 13.32 -9.58
N PHE A 242 2.09 14.27 -8.86
CA PHE A 242 1.42 15.47 -8.40
C PHE A 242 0.88 16.29 -9.59
N VAL A 243 1.72 16.58 -10.56
CA VAL A 243 1.32 17.34 -11.76
C VAL A 243 0.24 16.58 -12.55
N THR A 244 0.44 15.27 -12.77
CA THR A 244 -0.49 14.45 -13.56
C THR A 244 -1.86 14.35 -12.89
N LEU A 245 -1.90 14.14 -11.57
CA LEU A 245 -3.16 14.05 -10.83
C LEU A 245 -3.85 15.41 -10.70
N TYR A 246 -3.08 16.49 -10.51
CA TYR A 246 -3.62 17.84 -10.49
C TYR A 246 -4.32 18.18 -11.82
N GLN A 247 -3.70 17.88 -12.95
CA GLN A 247 -4.29 18.04 -14.28
C GLN A 247 -5.58 17.23 -14.44
N ARG A 248 -5.59 15.98 -13.93
CA ARG A 248 -6.79 15.14 -13.96
C ARG A 248 -7.92 15.65 -13.08
N LEU A 249 -7.62 16.18 -11.89
CA LEU A 249 -8.61 16.76 -10.97
C LEU A 249 -9.25 18.03 -11.54
N SER A 250 -8.50 18.80 -12.33
CA SER A 250 -8.97 20.02 -13.01
C SER A 250 -9.74 19.72 -14.30
N GLY A 251 -9.63 18.50 -14.84
CA GLY A 251 -10.33 18.05 -16.05
C GLY A 251 -11.77 17.58 -15.78
N ARG A 252 -12.52 17.33 -16.88
CA ARG A 252 -13.90 16.80 -16.82
C ARG A 252 -13.96 15.34 -16.33
N ASP A 253 -12.89 14.58 -16.49
CA ASP A 253 -12.78 13.17 -16.07
C ASP A 253 -12.36 13.07 -14.59
N GLY A 254 -13.27 13.44 -13.69
CA GLY A 254 -13.02 13.40 -12.25
C GLY A 254 -12.65 12.02 -11.74
N VAL A 255 -11.95 11.97 -10.60
CA VAL A 255 -11.59 10.71 -9.94
C VAL A 255 -12.85 9.95 -9.52
N PRO A 256 -13.00 8.66 -9.88
CA PRO A 256 -14.12 7.82 -9.48
C PRO A 256 -14.36 7.87 -7.96
N VAL A 257 -15.60 7.81 -7.52
CA VAL A 257 -15.98 7.93 -6.10
C VAL A 257 -15.25 6.91 -5.23
N LEU A 258 -15.09 5.70 -5.74
CA LEU A 258 -14.38 4.60 -5.06
C LEU A 258 -12.90 4.88 -4.79
N LEU A 259 -12.25 5.72 -5.61
CA LEU A 259 -10.84 6.06 -5.48
C LEU A 259 -10.59 7.35 -4.68
N ARG A 260 -11.64 8.08 -4.29
CA ARG A 260 -11.51 9.31 -3.50
C ARG A 260 -10.78 9.12 -2.17
N PRO A 261 -11.03 8.06 -1.38
CA PRO A 261 -10.27 7.83 -0.15
C PRO A 261 -8.76 7.66 -0.39
N VAL A 262 -8.37 7.15 -1.56
CA VAL A 262 -6.97 6.93 -1.92
C VAL A 262 -6.24 8.26 -2.20
N LEU A 263 -6.96 9.36 -2.46
CA LEU A 263 -6.37 10.70 -2.57
C LEU A 263 -5.64 11.15 -1.30
N PHE A 264 -6.01 10.61 -0.13
CA PHE A 264 -5.30 10.89 1.11
C PHE A 264 -3.84 10.43 1.10
N LEU A 265 -3.44 9.50 0.23
CA LEU A 265 -2.03 9.15 0.01
C LEU A 265 -1.20 10.34 -0.51
N PHE A 266 -1.87 11.38 -1.05
CA PHE A 266 -1.21 12.56 -1.61
C PHE A 266 -0.50 13.42 -0.56
N PHE A 267 -1.11 13.57 0.62
CA PHE A 267 -0.45 14.27 1.72
C PHE A 267 0.47 13.35 2.53
N ALA A 268 0.24 12.02 2.48
CA ALA A 268 1.09 11.06 3.17
C ALA A 268 2.51 11.05 2.60
N ALA A 269 2.68 11.21 1.28
CA ALA A 269 3.99 11.23 0.65
C ALA A 269 4.91 12.33 1.20
N PRO A 270 4.56 13.64 1.21
CA PRO A 270 5.42 14.66 1.80
C PRO A 270 5.58 14.53 3.32
N SER A 271 4.64 13.93 4.06
CA SER A 271 4.84 13.66 5.49
C SER A 271 5.91 12.59 5.72
N VAL A 272 5.89 11.49 4.95
CA VAL A 272 6.94 10.48 5.01
C VAL A 272 8.27 11.02 4.48
N ALA A 273 8.24 11.90 3.48
CA ALA A 273 9.44 12.58 2.98
C ALA A 273 10.08 13.46 4.06
N SER A 274 9.28 14.18 4.86
CA SER A 274 9.78 14.95 6.00
C SER A 274 10.53 14.06 7.00
N LEU A 275 9.97 12.92 7.38
CA LEU A 275 10.61 11.96 8.28
C LEU A 275 11.87 11.34 7.67
N ALA A 276 11.83 10.99 6.38
CA ALA A 276 13.00 10.43 5.69
C ALA A 276 14.14 11.43 5.60
N TRP A 277 13.85 12.69 5.28
CA TRP A 277 14.85 13.74 5.21
C TRP A 277 15.47 14.05 6.57
N GLU A 278 14.65 14.15 7.63
CA GLU A 278 15.13 14.29 9.01
C GLU A 278 16.09 13.16 9.39
N SER A 279 15.78 11.93 9.03
CA SER A 279 16.65 10.78 9.30
C SER A 279 17.97 10.80 8.49
N ILE A 280 17.97 11.36 7.28
CA ILE A 280 19.17 11.52 6.44
C ILE A 280 20.10 12.57 7.00
N VAL A 281 19.54 13.72 7.39
CA VAL A 281 20.30 14.88 7.90
C VAL A 281 20.64 14.71 9.39
N GLY A 282 19.77 14.04 10.15
CA GLY A 282 19.89 13.84 11.59
C GLY A 282 19.28 14.95 12.44
N THR A 283 18.65 15.95 11.81
CA THR A 283 17.99 17.09 12.48
C THR A 283 16.73 17.49 11.73
N PHE A 284 15.73 17.98 12.46
CA PHE A 284 14.51 18.55 11.88
C PHE A 284 14.80 19.96 11.33
N ASP A 285 15.42 20.03 10.17
CA ASP A 285 15.89 21.24 9.50
C ASP A 285 14.77 21.97 8.73
N THR A 286 15.14 23.03 8.01
CA THR A 286 14.20 23.83 7.20
C THR A 286 13.52 23.00 6.11
N ALA A 287 14.22 22.07 5.46
CA ALA A 287 13.66 21.24 4.40
C ALA A 287 12.64 20.24 4.96
N SER A 288 12.93 19.60 6.09
CA SER A 288 11.96 18.75 6.80
C SER A 288 10.69 19.53 7.17
N LYS A 289 10.83 20.76 7.69
CA LYS A 289 9.71 21.65 8.02
C LYS A 289 8.88 22.02 6.79
N MET A 290 9.53 22.34 5.67
CA MET A 290 8.82 22.66 4.41
C MET A 290 7.96 21.49 3.94
N LEU A 291 8.50 20.27 3.97
CA LEU A 291 7.76 19.05 3.59
C LEU A 291 6.60 18.78 4.56
N PHE A 292 6.81 18.98 5.86
CA PHE A 292 5.79 18.84 6.88
C PHE A 292 4.64 19.84 6.67
N PHE A 293 4.93 21.13 6.48
CA PHE A 293 3.89 22.13 6.22
C PHE A 293 3.17 21.92 4.90
N LEU A 294 3.88 21.45 3.85
CA LEU A 294 3.25 21.05 2.60
C LEU A 294 2.24 19.91 2.84
N SER A 295 2.61 18.91 3.64
CA SER A 295 1.71 17.82 4.01
C SER A 295 0.45 18.33 4.72
N LEU A 296 0.60 19.21 5.71
CA LEU A 296 -0.53 19.81 6.43
C LEU A 296 -1.45 20.63 5.49
N PHE A 297 -0.86 21.41 4.61
CA PHE A 297 -1.62 22.19 3.61
C PHE A 297 -2.45 21.28 2.69
N LEU A 298 -1.83 20.22 2.17
CA LEU A 298 -2.52 19.25 1.30
C LEU A 298 -3.62 18.51 2.06
N PHE A 299 -3.37 18.11 3.31
CA PHE A 299 -4.38 17.50 4.16
C PHE A 299 -5.60 18.40 4.35
N ALA A 300 -5.39 19.65 4.76
CA ALA A 300 -6.47 20.62 4.95
C ALA A 300 -7.25 20.88 3.66
N SER A 301 -6.54 20.97 2.52
CA SER A 301 -7.13 21.16 1.20
C SER A 301 -8.01 19.97 0.77
N LEU A 302 -7.55 18.74 1.01
CA LEU A 302 -8.30 17.52 0.68
C LEU A 302 -9.52 17.33 1.57
N VAL A 303 -9.40 17.63 2.88
CA VAL A 303 -10.55 17.58 3.81
C VAL A 303 -11.61 18.57 3.37
N ARG A 304 -11.24 19.80 3.03
CA ARG A 304 -12.18 20.80 2.55
C ARG A 304 -12.86 20.38 1.23
N LEU A 305 -12.10 19.81 0.30
CA LEU A 305 -12.65 19.32 -0.97
C LEU A 305 -13.68 18.20 -0.77
N THR A 306 -13.42 17.27 0.15
CA THR A 306 -14.36 16.18 0.46
C THR A 306 -15.61 16.69 1.17
N SER A 307 -15.47 17.65 2.10
CA SER A 307 -16.59 18.26 2.81
C SER A 307 -17.52 19.05 1.87
N LEU A 308 -16.98 19.89 1.00
CA LEU A 308 -17.78 20.67 0.04
C LEU A 308 -18.58 19.80 -0.94
N ARG A 309 -18.00 18.64 -1.34
CA ARG A 309 -18.71 17.69 -2.24
C ARG A 309 -19.73 16.80 -1.51
N ALA A 310 -19.70 16.74 -0.20
CA ALA A 310 -20.72 16.05 0.59
C ALA A 310 -21.95 16.94 0.86
N CYS A 311 -21.80 18.25 0.72
CA CYS A 311 -22.88 19.25 0.88
C CYS A 311 -23.61 19.60 -0.45
N LEU A 312 -23.09 19.18 -1.59
CA LEU A 312 -23.69 19.30 -2.92
C LEU A 312 -24.30 17.97 -3.38
#